data_101e668351a67b628c1081199fcb54e8
#
_entry.id   101e668351a67b628c1081199fcb54e8
#
_cell.length_a   1.000
_cell.length_b   1.000
_cell.length_c   1.000
_cell.angle_alpha   90.00
_cell.angle_beta   90.00
_cell.angle_gamma   90.00
#
_symmetry.space_group_name_H-M   'P 1'
#
loop_
_entity.id
_entity.type
_entity.pdbx_description
1 polymer ?
#
loop_
_entity_poly.entity_id
_entity_poly.type
_entity_poly.pdbx_seq_one_letter_code
_entity_poly.pdbx_strand_id
1 'polypeptide(L)'
;MSTAILAPGSRGRRLSKRLLQVVITLFGLLLLTFTIGRVMPIDPVLAIVGPDADQSTYQQVYQQLGFDKSLTTQFGIYFVNLLHGDLGNALLTGKPVVDDIIRVFPATMELATMAIIVGAGLGIPLGVLAAARRNSVSDYVVRIISLAGYSTPIFWVGMMGLLVFYAWLGWVGGAVRVDLGLDGVVPRRTGLITVDALLAGNGQVFWNAINHLILPASLLGFHSLAYISRMTRSFMLAQLSQEFIITARVKGLTERQVIWNHAFRNILVQLLTVVALAYGALLEGAVLIETVFSWPGFGSYLTGSLLLGDMNAVMGCVLLVGVIFVMLNLLSDMLYQFFDPRTKS
;
A
#
# COMPACT_ATOMS: atom_id res chain seq x y z
N MET A 1 -23.25 20.68 -38.23
CA MET A 1 -21.84 20.62 -38.63
C MET A 1 -21.14 21.81 -38.00
N SER A 2 -20.47 21.58 -36.88
CA SER A 2 -19.52 22.56 -36.33
C SER A 2 -18.37 21.72 -35.74
N THR A 3 -17.30 21.61 -36.52
CA THR A 3 -16.02 21.01 -36.13
C THR A 3 -15.32 21.96 -35.15
N ALA A 4 -15.51 21.73 -33.86
CA ALA A 4 -14.70 22.40 -32.83
C ALA A 4 -13.29 21.82 -32.93
N ILE A 5 -12.41 22.53 -33.62
CA ILE A 5 -10.97 22.30 -33.67
C ILE A 5 -10.43 22.52 -32.26
N LEU A 6 -10.12 21.44 -31.57
CA LEU A 6 -9.50 21.47 -30.24
C LEU A 6 -8.12 22.14 -30.33
N ALA A 7 -7.98 23.29 -29.71
CA ALA A 7 -6.75 24.06 -29.65
C ALA A 7 -5.61 23.22 -29.01
N PRO A 8 -4.40 23.18 -29.59
CA PRO A 8 -3.27 22.37 -29.10
C PRO A 8 -2.73 22.77 -27.71
N GLY A 9 -3.23 23.84 -27.12
CA GLY A 9 -2.89 24.32 -25.78
C GLY A 9 -3.54 23.55 -24.61
N SER A 10 -4.52 22.68 -24.86
CA SER A 10 -5.30 22.07 -23.77
C SER A 10 -4.55 20.94 -23.04
N ARG A 11 -3.74 20.14 -23.74
CA ARG A 11 -2.97 19.02 -23.14
C ARG A 11 -1.81 19.50 -22.27
N GLY A 12 -1.02 20.48 -22.73
CA GLY A 12 0.08 21.07 -21.96
C GLY A 12 -0.42 21.73 -20.67
N ARG A 13 -1.55 22.46 -20.74
CA ARG A 13 -2.15 23.11 -19.58
C ARG A 13 -2.75 22.11 -18.58
N ARG A 14 -3.26 20.96 -19.02
CA ARG A 14 -3.71 19.88 -18.13
C ARG A 14 -2.53 19.21 -17.44
N LEU A 15 -1.45 18.93 -18.18
CA LEU A 15 -0.23 18.35 -17.62
C LEU A 15 0.43 19.27 -16.60
N SER A 16 0.56 20.57 -16.91
CA SER A 16 1.15 21.53 -15.98
C SER A 16 0.32 21.69 -14.69
N LYS A 17 -1.01 21.69 -14.79
CA LYS A 17 -1.87 21.69 -13.60
C LYS A 17 -1.69 20.43 -12.74
N ARG A 18 -1.58 19.25 -13.35
CA ARG A 18 -1.33 18.01 -12.63
C ARG A 18 0.03 18.00 -11.95
N LEU A 19 1.08 18.42 -12.66
CA LEU A 19 2.42 18.56 -12.07
C LEU A 19 2.40 19.55 -10.90
N LEU A 20 1.73 20.67 -11.04
CA LEU A 20 1.59 21.64 -9.95
C LEU A 20 0.86 21.05 -8.76
N GLN A 21 -0.22 20.28 -8.98
CA GLN A 21 -0.92 19.58 -7.89
C GLN A 21 -0.01 18.58 -7.16
N VAL A 22 0.76 17.79 -7.89
CA VAL A 22 1.74 16.84 -7.32
C VAL A 22 2.76 17.59 -6.46
N VAL A 23 3.35 18.66 -7.00
CA VAL A 23 4.36 19.47 -6.28
C VAL A 23 3.76 20.07 -5.01
N ILE A 24 2.55 20.66 -5.09
CA ILE A 24 1.87 21.24 -3.92
C ILE A 24 1.58 20.15 -2.87
N THR A 25 1.12 18.97 -3.30
CA THR A 25 0.80 17.86 -2.40
C THR A 25 2.06 17.35 -1.68
N LEU A 26 3.14 17.09 -2.42
CA LEU A 26 4.39 16.62 -1.83
C LEU A 26 5.05 17.68 -0.94
N PHE A 27 5.03 18.95 -1.35
CA PHE A 27 5.56 20.06 -0.55
C PHE A 27 4.73 20.25 0.74
N GLY A 28 3.40 20.19 0.65
CA GLY A 28 2.51 20.27 1.81
C GLY A 28 2.73 19.12 2.78
N LEU A 29 2.90 17.89 2.26
CA LEU A 29 3.22 16.71 3.06
C LEU A 29 4.56 16.87 3.77
N LEU A 30 5.59 17.31 3.05
CA LEU A 30 6.92 17.57 3.59
C LEU A 30 6.89 18.62 4.71
N LEU A 31 6.23 19.74 4.48
CA LEU A 31 6.10 20.81 5.47
C LEU A 31 5.36 20.33 6.73
N LEU A 32 4.26 19.59 6.54
CA LEU A 32 3.46 19.05 7.62
C LEU A 32 4.27 18.04 8.45
N THR A 33 4.95 17.11 7.80
CA THR A 33 5.76 16.06 8.46
C THR A 33 6.93 16.68 9.21
N PHE A 34 7.63 17.66 8.60
CA PHE A 34 8.69 18.41 9.24
C PHE A 34 8.18 19.14 10.49
N THR A 35 7.03 19.82 10.37
CA THR A 35 6.45 20.57 11.50
C THR A 35 6.06 19.63 12.63
N ILE A 36 5.40 18.51 12.33
CA ILE A 36 5.05 17.50 13.33
C ILE A 36 6.32 16.98 14.02
N GLY A 37 7.36 16.64 13.26
CA GLY A 37 8.62 16.15 13.83
C GLY A 37 9.34 17.16 14.74
N ARG A 38 9.06 18.45 14.59
CA ARG A 38 9.62 19.50 15.48
C ARG A 38 8.75 19.84 16.68
N VAL A 39 7.46 19.53 16.64
CA VAL A 39 6.50 19.76 17.73
C VAL A 39 6.38 18.55 18.66
N MET A 40 6.79 17.37 18.20
CA MET A 40 6.75 16.17 19.04
C MET A 40 7.59 16.33 20.32
N PRO A 41 7.08 15.82 21.46
CA PRO A 41 7.74 15.96 22.76
C PRO A 41 8.96 15.03 22.94
N ILE A 42 9.43 14.40 21.87
CA ILE A 42 10.61 13.53 21.87
C ILE A 42 11.81 14.36 21.47
N ASP A 43 12.82 14.40 22.36
CA ASP A 43 14.08 15.10 22.09
C ASP A 43 15.02 14.16 21.28
N PRO A 44 15.25 14.45 19.98
CA PRO A 44 16.08 13.60 19.15
C PRO A 44 17.56 13.62 19.54
N VAL A 45 18.02 14.64 20.29
CA VAL A 45 19.38 14.69 20.81
C VAL A 45 19.54 13.70 21.94
N LEU A 46 18.59 13.63 22.88
CA LEU A 46 18.59 12.65 23.95
C LEU A 46 18.48 11.21 23.42
N ALA A 47 17.78 11.01 22.31
CA ALA A 47 17.71 9.71 21.65
C ALA A 47 19.09 9.23 21.10
N ILE A 48 19.97 10.17 20.75
CA ILE A 48 21.33 9.87 20.23
C ILE A 48 22.34 9.70 21.39
N VAL A 49 22.35 10.67 22.32
CA VAL A 49 23.41 10.72 23.34
C VAL A 49 23.03 9.98 24.62
N GLY A 50 21.75 9.60 24.77
CA GLY A 50 21.21 8.95 25.96
C GLY A 50 20.78 9.96 27.04
N PRO A 51 19.91 9.51 27.98
CA PRO A 51 19.36 10.39 29.03
C PRO A 51 20.42 10.85 30.06
N ASP A 52 21.51 10.13 30.19
CA ASP A 52 22.58 10.41 31.17
C ASP A 52 23.77 11.20 30.57
N ALA A 53 23.64 11.70 29.34
CA ALA A 53 24.69 12.46 28.68
C ALA A 53 24.98 13.78 29.42
N ASP A 54 26.24 14.16 29.48
CA ASP A 54 26.63 15.43 30.03
C ASP A 54 26.17 16.60 29.14
N GLN A 55 25.97 17.77 29.76
CA GLN A 55 25.41 18.93 29.06
C GLN A 55 26.30 19.41 27.90
N SER A 56 27.61 19.17 27.97
CA SER A 56 28.55 19.53 26.89
C SER A 56 28.35 18.66 25.64
N THR A 57 28.20 17.37 25.83
CA THR A 57 27.90 16.41 24.73
C THR A 57 26.53 16.70 24.12
N TYR A 58 25.53 16.96 24.95
CA TYR A 58 24.21 17.35 24.46
C TYR A 58 24.26 18.60 23.57
N GLN A 59 24.93 19.67 24.03
CA GLN A 59 25.05 20.94 23.31
C GLN A 59 25.83 20.77 21.98
N GLN A 60 26.87 19.96 21.97
CA GLN A 60 27.61 19.69 20.75
C GLN A 60 26.75 19.00 19.70
N VAL A 61 26.02 17.93 20.06
CA VAL A 61 25.13 17.21 19.14
C VAL A 61 23.94 18.08 18.73
N TYR A 62 23.37 18.88 19.62
CA TYR A 62 22.31 19.85 19.33
C TYR A 62 22.73 20.83 18.22
N GLN A 63 23.95 21.39 18.30
CA GLN A 63 24.50 22.29 17.28
C GLN A 63 24.86 21.53 15.99
N GLN A 64 25.45 20.34 16.07
CA GLN A 64 25.77 19.52 14.90
C GLN A 64 24.53 19.18 14.06
N LEU A 65 23.41 18.91 14.73
CA LEU A 65 22.11 18.64 14.08
C LEU A 65 21.40 19.91 13.61
N GLY A 66 21.96 21.10 13.94
CA GLY A 66 21.43 22.40 13.53
C GLY A 66 20.13 22.79 14.22
N PHE A 67 19.84 22.23 15.41
CA PHE A 67 18.66 22.58 16.20
C PHE A 67 18.74 23.98 16.84
N ASP A 68 19.93 24.57 16.85
CA ASP A 68 20.19 25.95 17.22
C ASP A 68 19.67 26.98 16.20
N LYS A 69 19.43 26.54 14.96
CA LYS A 69 18.97 27.40 13.87
C LYS A 69 17.45 27.63 13.90
N SER A 70 16.99 28.70 13.24
CA SER A 70 15.56 28.95 13.09
C SER A 70 14.87 27.80 12.33
N LEU A 71 13.60 27.53 12.63
CA LEU A 71 12.82 26.46 11.97
C LEU A 71 12.79 26.61 10.45
N THR A 72 12.74 27.84 9.94
CA THR A 72 12.80 28.14 8.50
C THR A 72 14.14 27.73 7.88
N THR A 73 15.25 27.97 8.60
CA THR A 73 16.59 27.54 8.16
C THR A 73 16.73 26.03 8.16
N GLN A 74 16.24 25.38 9.24
CA GLN A 74 16.25 23.91 9.34
C GLN A 74 15.42 23.27 8.21
N PHE A 75 14.23 23.78 7.91
CA PHE A 75 13.41 23.33 6.80
C PHE A 75 14.12 23.53 5.45
N GLY A 76 14.74 24.68 5.25
CA GLY A 76 15.50 24.96 4.02
C GLY A 76 16.65 23.98 3.80
N ILE A 77 17.43 23.68 4.86
CA ILE A 77 18.51 22.68 4.80
C ILE A 77 17.95 21.31 4.46
N TYR A 78 16.90 20.87 5.18
CA TYR A 78 16.24 19.60 4.93
C TYR A 78 15.71 19.50 3.50
N PHE A 79 15.06 20.53 2.98
CA PHE A 79 14.54 20.58 1.62
C PHE A 79 15.63 20.49 0.57
N VAL A 80 16.75 21.19 0.75
CA VAL A 80 17.91 21.12 -0.15
C VAL A 80 18.54 19.73 -0.14
N ASN A 81 18.76 19.14 1.03
CA ASN A 81 19.30 17.78 1.16
C ASN A 81 18.40 16.76 0.46
N LEU A 82 17.07 16.89 0.64
CA LEU A 82 16.10 16.04 -0.04
C LEU A 82 16.20 16.12 -1.57
N LEU A 83 16.40 17.32 -2.15
CA LEU A 83 16.58 17.48 -3.59
C LEU A 83 17.85 16.78 -4.12
N HIS A 84 18.83 16.55 -3.25
CA HIS A 84 20.04 15.75 -3.54
C HIS A 84 19.87 14.25 -3.23
N GLY A 85 18.66 13.83 -2.78
CA GLY A 85 18.38 12.43 -2.40
C GLY A 85 18.87 12.05 -1.00
N ASP A 86 19.32 13.00 -0.20
CA ASP A 86 19.76 12.79 1.17
C ASP A 86 18.59 13.00 2.15
N LEU A 87 18.14 11.89 2.73
CA LEU A 87 17.10 11.85 3.79
C LEU A 87 17.69 11.88 5.20
N GLY A 88 19.02 12.04 5.32
CA GLY A 88 19.75 11.92 6.57
C GLY A 88 20.00 10.47 6.98
N ASN A 89 20.61 10.31 8.15
CA ASN A 89 20.89 9.00 8.73
C ASN A 89 19.83 8.61 9.74
N ALA A 90 19.49 7.32 9.74
CA ALA A 90 18.59 6.73 10.73
C ALA A 90 19.30 6.53 12.05
N LEU A 91 18.64 6.88 13.17
CA LEU A 91 19.20 6.71 14.52
C LEU A 91 19.36 5.24 14.90
N LEU A 92 18.39 4.41 14.48
CA LEU A 92 18.38 2.99 14.83
C LEU A 92 19.52 2.18 14.18
N THR A 93 19.84 2.46 12.93
CA THR A 93 20.79 1.70 12.13
C THR A 93 22.12 2.42 11.93
N GLY A 94 22.17 3.72 12.13
CA GLY A 94 23.33 4.58 11.81
C GLY A 94 23.59 4.72 10.31
N LYS A 95 22.71 4.16 9.44
CA LYS A 95 22.83 4.17 7.99
C LYS A 95 21.98 5.25 7.36
N PRO A 96 22.25 5.61 6.09
CA PRO A 96 21.35 6.47 5.33
C PRO A 96 19.90 5.91 5.33
N VAL A 97 18.93 6.76 5.58
CA VAL A 97 17.50 6.38 5.60
C VAL A 97 17.07 5.74 4.28
N VAL A 98 17.62 6.19 3.16
CA VAL A 98 17.35 5.63 1.83
C VAL A 98 17.73 4.15 1.76
N ASP A 99 18.89 3.77 2.30
CA ASP A 99 19.35 2.38 2.31
C ASP A 99 18.45 1.48 3.16
N ASP A 100 18.01 1.97 4.31
CA ASP A 100 17.06 1.24 5.15
C ASP A 100 15.72 1.06 4.45
N ILE A 101 15.19 2.11 3.82
CA ILE A 101 13.95 2.04 3.05
C ILE A 101 14.06 1.01 1.92
N ILE A 102 15.13 1.04 1.12
CA ILE A 102 15.39 0.06 0.04
C ILE A 102 15.47 -1.37 0.61
N ARG A 103 15.99 -1.50 1.81
CA ARG A 103 16.09 -2.79 2.49
C ARG A 103 14.74 -3.33 2.97
N VAL A 104 13.87 -2.52 3.56
CA VAL A 104 12.64 -3.00 4.19
C VAL A 104 11.43 -2.98 3.24
N PHE A 105 11.39 -2.08 2.27
CA PHE A 105 10.25 -1.89 1.39
C PHE A 105 9.84 -3.11 0.56
N PRO A 106 10.77 -3.94 0.03
CA PRO A 106 10.39 -5.16 -0.68
C PRO A 106 9.58 -6.15 0.14
N ALA A 107 9.81 -6.24 1.45
CA ALA A 107 9.03 -7.13 2.31
C ALA A 107 7.56 -6.71 2.41
N THR A 108 7.29 -5.41 2.49
CA THR A 108 5.93 -4.85 2.44
C THR A 108 5.28 -5.06 1.06
N MET A 109 6.05 -4.85 -0.02
CA MET A 109 5.55 -5.10 -1.37
C MET A 109 5.16 -6.56 -1.59
N GLU A 110 5.95 -7.51 -1.08
CA GLU A 110 5.65 -8.94 -1.15
C GLU A 110 4.35 -9.27 -0.44
N LEU A 111 4.19 -8.79 0.78
CA LEU A 111 2.98 -8.95 1.58
C LEU A 111 1.75 -8.33 0.89
N ALA A 112 1.84 -7.07 0.47
CA ALA A 112 0.75 -6.36 -0.19
C ALA A 112 0.37 -6.98 -1.55
N THR A 113 1.37 -7.46 -2.32
CA THR A 113 1.13 -8.12 -3.61
C THR A 113 0.40 -9.44 -3.42
N MET A 114 0.79 -10.27 -2.46
CA MET A 114 0.06 -11.50 -2.15
C MET A 114 -1.34 -11.20 -1.61
N ALA A 115 -1.48 -10.19 -0.78
CA ALA A 115 -2.78 -9.76 -0.26
C ALA A 115 -3.73 -9.30 -1.39
N ILE A 116 -3.26 -8.50 -2.36
CA ILE A 116 -4.11 -8.05 -3.47
C ILE A 116 -4.47 -9.19 -4.42
N ILE A 117 -3.56 -10.16 -4.63
CA ILE A 117 -3.86 -11.38 -5.42
C ILE A 117 -5.02 -12.15 -4.77
N VAL A 118 -4.97 -12.37 -3.46
CA VAL A 118 -6.06 -13.01 -2.72
C VAL A 118 -7.33 -12.16 -2.76
N GLY A 119 -7.21 -10.88 -2.45
CA GLY A 119 -8.34 -9.95 -2.40
C GLY A 119 -9.05 -9.77 -3.73
N ALA A 120 -8.34 -9.54 -4.81
CA ALA A 120 -8.91 -9.39 -6.15
C ALA A 120 -9.34 -10.75 -6.73
N GLY A 121 -8.51 -11.79 -6.55
CA GLY A 121 -8.79 -13.14 -7.05
C GLY A 121 -10.08 -13.74 -6.50
N LEU A 122 -10.42 -13.46 -5.25
CA LEU A 122 -11.68 -13.88 -4.63
C LEU A 122 -12.76 -12.80 -4.69
N GLY A 123 -12.41 -11.54 -4.47
CA GLY A 123 -13.36 -10.41 -4.40
C GLY A 123 -14.08 -10.15 -5.70
N ILE A 124 -13.38 -10.21 -6.85
CA ILE A 124 -14.01 -10.00 -8.15
C ILE A 124 -15.05 -11.09 -8.47
N PRO A 125 -14.73 -12.40 -8.42
CA PRO A 125 -15.71 -13.44 -8.67
C PRO A 125 -16.90 -13.42 -7.70
N LEU A 126 -16.65 -13.14 -6.42
CA LEU A 126 -17.72 -13.03 -5.42
C LEU A 126 -18.62 -11.84 -5.69
N GLY A 127 -18.06 -10.68 -6.07
CA GLY A 127 -18.84 -9.51 -6.46
C GLY A 127 -19.70 -9.74 -7.70
N VAL A 128 -19.16 -10.42 -8.73
CA VAL A 128 -19.91 -10.82 -9.93
C VAL A 128 -21.04 -11.79 -9.56
N LEU A 129 -20.76 -12.80 -8.74
CA LEU A 129 -21.76 -13.78 -8.28
C LEU A 129 -22.92 -13.10 -7.52
N ALA A 130 -22.57 -12.20 -6.60
CA ALA A 130 -23.56 -11.44 -5.82
C ALA A 130 -24.45 -10.55 -6.69
N ALA A 131 -23.88 -9.93 -7.75
CA ALA A 131 -24.65 -9.12 -8.69
C ALA A 131 -25.53 -9.98 -9.61
N ALA A 132 -25.01 -11.09 -10.12
CA ALA A 132 -25.71 -12.00 -11.01
C ALA A 132 -26.92 -12.67 -10.33
N ARG A 133 -26.79 -12.92 -9.03
CA ARG A 133 -27.85 -13.54 -8.22
C ARG A 133 -28.38 -12.54 -7.17
N ARG A 134 -28.75 -11.34 -7.62
CA ARG A 134 -29.27 -10.27 -6.76
C ARG A 134 -30.41 -10.76 -5.87
N ASN A 135 -30.40 -10.37 -4.60
CA ASN A 135 -31.38 -10.74 -3.57
C ASN A 135 -31.46 -12.26 -3.25
N SER A 136 -30.49 -13.07 -3.68
CA SER A 136 -30.37 -14.47 -3.32
C SER A 136 -29.53 -14.65 -2.04
N VAL A 137 -29.52 -15.87 -1.49
CA VAL A 137 -28.69 -16.22 -0.32
C VAL A 137 -27.21 -15.94 -0.59
N SER A 138 -26.71 -16.24 -1.80
CA SER A 138 -25.33 -15.92 -2.18
C SER A 138 -25.01 -14.42 -2.14
N ASP A 139 -25.94 -13.55 -2.55
CA ASP A 139 -25.80 -12.10 -2.43
C ASP A 139 -25.72 -11.66 -0.97
N TYR A 140 -26.60 -12.18 -0.12
CA TYR A 140 -26.58 -11.86 1.31
C TYR A 140 -25.30 -12.34 2.00
N VAL A 141 -24.83 -13.55 1.70
CA VAL A 141 -23.58 -14.09 2.26
C VAL A 141 -22.38 -13.23 1.87
N VAL A 142 -22.22 -12.86 0.58
CA VAL A 142 -21.13 -11.99 0.13
C VAL A 142 -21.21 -10.63 0.81
N ARG A 143 -22.39 -10.06 1.00
CA ARG A 143 -22.57 -8.79 1.70
C ARG A 143 -22.19 -8.87 3.17
N ILE A 144 -22.55 -9.96 3.86
CA ILE A 144 -22.18 -10.18 5.28
C ILE A 144 -20.66 -10.34 5.39
N ILE A 145 -20.02 -11.14 4.52
CA ILE A 145 -18.58 -11.33 4.49
C ILE A 145 -17.87 -9.98 4.24
N SER A 146 -18.36 -9.20 3.27
CA SER A 146 -17.79 -7.89 2.96
C SER A 146 -17.97 -6.91 4.13
N LEU A 147 -19.11 -6.92 4.81
CA LEU A 147 -19.34 -6.09 5.98
C LEU A 147 -18.41 -6.48 7.13
N ALA A 148 -18.30 -7.77 7.42
CA ALA A 148 -17.41 -8.29 8.47
C ALA A 148 -15.95 -7.91 8.20
N GLY A 149 -15.47 -8.10 6.96
CA GLY A 149 -14.09 -7.77 6.58
C GLY A 149 -13.76 -6.28 6.68
N TYR A 150 -14.73 -5.41 6.50
CA TYR A 150 -14.53 -3.96 6.59
C TYR A 150 -14.70 -3.41 8.02
N SER A 151 -15.56 -4.03 8.83
CA SER A 151 -15.91 -3.54 10.16
C SER A 151 -14.97 -4.05 11.27
N THR A 152 -14.23 -5.13 11.01
CA THR A 152 -13.37 -5.74 12.03
C THR A 152 -11.98 -5.10 12.01
N PRO A 153 -11.43 -4.66 13.17
CA PRO A 153 -10.09 -4.10 13.21
C PRO A 153 -9.05 -5.12 12.76
N ILE A 154 -8.21 -4.75 11.79
CA ILE A 154 -7.28 -5.65 11.12
C ILE A 154 -6.25 -6.26 12.09
N PHE A 155 -5.78 -5.49 13.08
CA PHE A 155 -4.83 -5.98 14.09
C PHE A 155 -5.46 -7.08 14.96
N TRP A 156 -6.75 -6.93 15.31
CA TRP A 156 -7.47 -7.93 16.10
C TRP A 156 -7.63 -9.24 15.33
N VAL A 157 -8.00 -9.17 14.06
CA VAL A 157 -8.07 -10.35 13.16
C VAL A 157 -6.69 -10.99 13.02
N GLY A 158 -5.63 -10.18 12.97
CA GLY A 158 -4.24 -10.63 12.94
C GLY A 158 -3.88 -11.47 14.17
N MET A 159 -4.14 -10.94 15.36
CA MET A 159 -3.87 -11.65 16.63
C MET A 159 -4.71 -12.92 16.77
N MET A 160 -6.02 -12.86 16.44
CA MET A 160 -6.87 -14.03 16.44
C MET A 160 -6.44 -15.08 15.41
N GLY A 161 -6.00 -14.64 14.25
CA GLY A 161 -5.43 -15.51 13.21
C GLY A 161 -4.19 -16.26 13.71
N LEU A 162 -3.24 -15.58 14.34
CA LEU A 162 -2.06 -16.20 14.95
C LEU A 162 -2.47 -17.19 16.05
N LEU A 163 -3.39 -16.81 16.94
CA LEU A 163 -3.84 -17.68 18.01
C LEU A 163 -4.46 -18.98 17.46
N VAL A 164 -5.34 -18.87 16.46
CA VAL A 164 -6.07 -20.02 15.93
C VAL A 164 -5.20 -20.85 14.98
N PHE A 165 -4.65 -20.22 13.93
CA PHE A 165 -4.01 -20.97 12.85
C PHE A 165 -2.56 -21.36 13.13
N TYR A 166 -1.83 -20.54 13.91
CA TYR A 166 -0.47 -20.88 14.31
C TYR A 166 -0.45 -21.64 15.64
N ALA A 167 -0.98 -21.04 16.74
CA ALA A 167 -0.79 -21.61 18.08
C ALA A 167 -1.65 -22.84 18.35
N TRP A 168 -2.92 -22.86 17.90
CA TRP A 168 -3.82 -24.01 18.17
C TRP A 168 -3.76 -25.10 17.11
N LEU A 169 -3.77 -24.70 15.83
CA LEU A 169 -3.87 -25.64 14.72
C LEU A 169 -2.50 -26.01 14.12
N GLY A 170 -1.48 -25.17 14.27
CA GLY A 170 -0.15 -25.41 13.70
C GLY A 170 -0.14 -25.49 12.17
N TRP A 171 -1.09 -24.81 11.48
CA TRP A 171 -1.25 -24.88 10.02
C TRP A 171 -0.34 -23.94 9.26
N VAL A 172 0.15 -22.89 9.90
CA VAL A 172 0.92 -21.80 9.28
C VAL A 172 2.14 -21.47 10.12
N GLY A 173 3.10 -20.75 9.51
CA GLY A 173 4.27 -20.22 10.21
C GLY A 173 3.89 -19.15 11.24
N GLY A 174 4.79 -18.91 12.19
CA GLY A 174 4.62 -17.92 13.26
C GLY A 174 4.84 -16.48 12.81
N ALA A 175 4.97 -15.62 13.80
CA ALA A 175 5.22 -14.19 13.61
C ALA A 175 6.70 -13.97 13.25
N VAL A 176 7.07 -14.12 12.01
CA VAL A 176 8.34 -13.75 11.35
C VAL A 176 8.16 -13.99 9.85
N ARG A 177 9.13 -13.56 9.03
CA ARG A 177 9.07 -13.74 7.57
C ARG A 177 9.54 -15.14 7.13
N VAL A 178 10.49 -15.71 7.84
CA VAL A 178 11.01 -17.08 7.72
C VAL A 178 11.53 -17.55 9.07
N ASP A 179 11.70 -18.84 9.26
CA ASP A 179 12.35 -19.37 10.45
C ASP A 179 13.79 -18.85 10.59
N LEU A 180 14.20 -18.57 11.84
CA LEU A 180 15.52 -17.99 12.15
C LEU A 180 16.70 -18.77 11.53
N GLY A 181 16.60 -20.10 11.43
CA GLY A 181 17.62 -20.94 10.82
C GLY A 181 17.72 -20.85 9.28
N LEU A 182 16.75 -20.23 8.65
CA LEU A 182 16.68 -20.05 7.18
C LEU A 182 16.89 -18.60 6.76
N ASP A 183 16.95 -17.66 7.70
CA ASP A 183 17.23 -16.27 7.40
C ASP A 183 18.69 -16.12 6.93
N GLY A 184 18.88 -15.38 5.84
CA GLY A 184 20.20 -15.17 5.22
C GLY A 184 20.77 -16.35 4.43
N VAL A 185 20.11 -17.52 4.36
CA VAL A 185 20.57 -18.69 3.58
C VAL A 185 20.54 -18.40 2.06
N VAL A 186 19.59 -17.57 1.64
CA VAL A 186 19.43 -17.18 0.22
C VAL A 186 19.99 -15.79 0.00
N PRO A 187 20.82 -15.57 -1.05
CA PRO A 187 21.35 -14.24 -1.37
C PRO A 187 20.22 -13.30 -1.77
N ARG A 188 20.21 -12.13 -1.15
CA ARG A 188 19.22 -11.10 -1.41
C ARG A 188 19.50 -10.40 -2.74
N ARG A 189 18.68 -10.67 -3.76
CA ARG A 189 18.77 -10.05 -5.10
C ARG A 189 17.68 -9.02 -5.31
N THR A 190 16.43 -9.40 -5.07
CA THR A 190 15.25 -8.54 -5.24
C THR A 190 14.73 -7.99 -3.90
N GLY A 191 15.08 -8.67 -2.80
CA GLY A 191 14.55 -8.42 -1.48
C GLY A 191 13.16 -9.05 -1.23
N LEU A 192 12.54 -9.65 -2.26
CA LEU A 192 11.35 -10.49 -2.16
C LEU A 192 11.82 -11.92 -1.85
N ILE A 193 11.65 -12.40 -0.62
CA ILE A 193 12.27 -13.66 -0.22
C ILE A 193 11.74 -14.86 -1.00
N THR A 194 10.46 -14.84 -1.38
CA THR A 194 9.88 -15.89 -2.22
C THR A 194 10.51 -15.94 -3.60
N VAL A 195 10.73 -14.76 -4.21
CA VAL A 195 11.40 -14.64 -5.52
C VAL A 195 12.89 -14.99 -5.42
N ASP A 196 13.58 -14.48 -4.41
CA ASP A 196 15.00 -14.75 -4.20
C ASP A 196 15.26 -16.23 -3.94
N ALA A 197 14.38 -16.92 -3.20
CA ALA A 197 14.44 -18.37 -2.98
C ALA A 197 14.23 -19.16 -4.27
N LEU A 198 13.29 -18.75 -5.13
CA LEU A 198 13.09 -19.36 -6.45
C LEU A 198 14.31 -19.17 -7.35
N LEU A 199 14.87 -17.94 -7.39
CA LEU A 199 16.05 -17.63 -8.19
C LEU A 199 17.31 -18.37 -7.73
N ALA A 200 17.38 -18.71 -6.43
CA ALA A 200 18.45 -19.51 -5.84
C ALA A 200 18.21 -21.03 -5.95
N GLY A 201 17.06 -21.47 -6.45
CA GLY A 201 16.67 -22.89 -6.49
C GLY A 201 16.48 -23.53 -5.11
N ASN A 202 16.27 -22.72 -4.05
CA ASN A 202 16.12 -23.22 -2.68
C ASN A 202 14.65 -23.40 -2.32
N GLY A 203 14.13 -24.62 -2.59
CA GLY A 203 12.75 -24.97 -2.29
C GLY A 203 12.40 -24.94 -0.81
N GLN A 204 13.38 -25.23 0.08
CA GLN A 204 13.13 -25.21 1.52
C GLN A 204 12.81 -23.81 2.02
N VAL A 205 13.63 -22.81 1.66
CA VAL A 205 13.38 -21.41 2.01
C VAL A 205 12.09 -20.90 1.35
N PHE A 206 11.83 -21.29 0.10
CA PHE A 206 10.61 -20.87 -0.62
C PHE A 206 9.34 -21.33 0.11
N TRP A 207 9.23 -22.62 0.43
CA TRP A 207 8.02 -23.14 1.09
C TRP A 207 7.89 -22.63 2.51
N ASN A 208 9.00 -22.44 3.22
CA ASN A 208 9.00 -21.84 4.55
C ASN A 208 8.49 -20.38 4.48
N ALA A 209 8.99 -19.59 3.55
CA ALA A 209 8.53 -18.20 3.34
C ALA A 209 7.04 -18.13 2.97
N ILE A 210 6.56 -19.02 2.09
CA ILE A 210 5.12 -19.11 1.77
C ILE A 210 4.29 -19.46 3.02
N ASN A 211 4.75 -20.39 3.84
CA ASN A 211 4.04 -20.79 5.05
C ASN A 211 3.89 -19.64 6.06
N HIS A 212 4.88 -18.76 6.17
CA HIS A 212 4.82 -17.57 7.01
C HIS A 212 4.02 -16.41 6.36
N LEU A 213 4.02 -16.33 5.02
CA LEU A 213 3.34 -15.29 4.26
C LEU A 213 1.82 -15.50 4.14
N ILE A 214 1.35 -16.78 4.12
CA ILE A 214 -0.03 -17.10 3.77
C ILE A 214 -1.04 -16.49 4.75
N LEU A 215 -0.76 -16.52 6.04
CA LEU A 215 -1.69 -15.99 7.04
C LEU A 215 -1.76 -14.46 6.99
N PRO A 216 -0.66 -13.68 7.14
CA PRO A 216 -0.73 -12.23 7.09
C PRO A 216 -1.26 -11.71 5.74
N ALA A 217 -0.88 -12.33 4.62
CA ALA A 217 -1.39 -11.97 3.30
C ALA A 217 -2.88 -12.27 3.14
N SER A 218 -3.37 -13.38 3.70
CA SER A 218 -4.80 -13.73 3.65
C SER A 218 -5.67 -12.77 4.47
N LEU A 219 -5.19 -12.36 5.65
CA LEU A 219 -5.91 -11.42 6.52
C LEU A 219 -5.96 -10.03 5.92
N LEU A 220 -4.83 -9.55 5.42
CA LEU A 220 -4.76 -8.29 4.68
C LEU A 220 -5.58 -8.36 3.38
N GLY A 221 -5.52 -9.50 2.69
CA GLY A 221 -6.30 -9.81 1.49
C GLY A 221 -7.80 -9.86 1.75
N PHE A 222 -8.24 -10.34 2.91
CA PHE A 222 -9.65 -10.35 3.31
C PHE A 222 -10.23 -8.93 3.41
N HIS A 223 -9.45 -7.96 3.90
CA HIS A 223 -9.85 -6.56 3.94
C HIS A 223 -10.04 -6.00 2.52
N SER A 224 -9.11 -6.25 1.62
CA SER A 224 -9.22 -5.81 0.22
C SER A 224 -10.32 -6.54 -0.55
N LEU A 225 -10.55 -7.84 -0.28
CA LEU A 225 -11.67 -8.64 -0.82
C LEU A 225 -13.02 -7.97 -0.50
N ALA A 226 -13.21 -7.54 0.75
CA ALA A 226 -14.44 -6.88 1.20
C ALA A 226 -14.71 -5.60 0.38
N TYR A 227 -13.70 -4.80 0.14
CA TYR A 227 -13.81 -3.59 -0.67
C TYR A 227 -14.05 -3.90 -2.15
N ILE A 228 -13.21 -4.77 -2.75
CA ILE A 228 -13.28 -5.12 -4.18
C ILE A 228 -14.58 -5.81 -4.53
N SER A 229 -15.06 -6.75 -3.72
CA SER A 229 -16.31 -7.46 -3.99
C SER A 229 -17.53 -6.53 -3.97
N ARG A 230 -17.56 -5.58 -3.03
CA ARG A 230 -18.62 -4.57 -2.96
C ARG A 230 -18.63 -3.67 -4.19
N MET A 231 -17.45 -3.17 -4.62
CA MET A 231 -17.33 -2.31 -5.79
C MET A 231 -17.68 -3.07 -7.08
N THR A 232 -17.17 -4.29 -7.23
CA THR A 232 -17.50 -5.18 -8.36
C THR A 232 -19.00 -5.42 -8.46
N ARG A 233 -19.64 -5.75 -7.33
CA ARG A 233 -21.09 -5.92 -7.27
C ARG A 233 -21.84 -4.67 -7.72
N SER A 234 -21.44 -3.51 -7.24
CA SER A 234 -22.08 -2.23 -7.60
C SER A 234 -21.98 -1.94 -9.09
N PHE A 235 -20.79 -2.07 -9.65
CA PHE A 235 -20.57 -1.86 -11.09
C PHE A 235 -21.33 -2.87 -11.95
N MET A 236 -21.31 -4.15 -11.57
CA MET A 236 -22.05 -5.19 -12.28
C MET A 236 -23.56 -4.93 -12.28
N LEU A 237 -24.14 -4.53 -11.13
CA LEU A 237 -25.57 -4.20 -11.07
C LEU A 237 -25.92 -3.03 -11.99
N ALA A 238 -25.10 -2.00 -12.04
CA ALA A 238 -25.28 -0.86 -12.93
C ALA A 238 -25.24 -1.29 -14.42
N GLN A 239 -24.36 -2.23 -14.79
CA GLN A 239 -24.29 -2.73 -16.16
C GLN A 239 -25.45 -3.67 -16.51
N LEU A 240 -25.80 -4.58 -15.59
CA LEU A 240 -26.86 -5.56 -15.82
C LEU A 240 -28.25 -4.93 -16.00
N SER A 241 -28.45 -3.66 -15.60
CA SER A 241 -29.67 -2.88 -15.80
C SER A 241 -29.73 -2.13 -17.14
N GLN A 242 -28.67 -2.16 -17.96
CA GLN A 242 -28.60 -1.41 -19.22
C GLN A 242 -29.35 -2.11 -20.37
N GLU A 243 -29.86 -1.32 -21.31
CA GLU A 243 -30.66 -1.80 -22.46
C GLU A 243 -29.91 -2.80 -23.36
N PHE A 244 -28.58 -2.65 -23.53
CA PHE A 244 -27.79 -3.58 -24.33
C PHE A 244 -27.77 -5.00 -23.74
N ILE A 245 -27.91 -5.13 -22.42
CA ILE A 245 -28.03 -6.43 -21.74
C ILE A 245 -29.38 -7.07 -22.04
N ILE A 246 -30.46 -6.28 -22.03
CA ILE A 246 -31.78 -6.76 -22.42
C ILE A 246 -31.75 -7.25 -23.88
N THR A 247 -31.13 -6.49 -24.77
CA THR A 247 -30.96 -6.87 -26.17
C THR A 247 -30.14 -8.17 -26.31
N ALA A 248 -29.10 -8.37 -25.53
CA ALA A 248 -28.30 -9.59 -25.53
C ALA A 248 -29.12 -10.83 -25.14
N ARG A 249 -29.99 -10.70 -24.12
CA ARG A 249 -30.90 -11.76 -23.69
C ARG A 249 -31.95 -12.08 -24.72
N VAL A 250 -32.55 -11.05 -25.35
CA VAL A 250 -33.53 -11.23 -26.43
C VAL A 250 -32.93 -11.94 -27.64
N LYS A 251 -31.63 -11.74 -27.93
CA LYS A 251 -30.87 -12.47 -28.97
C LYS A 251 -30.55 -13.93 -28.60
N GLY A 252 -31.00 -14.42 -27.44
CA GLY A 252 -30.82 -15.80 -27.02
C GLY A 252 -29.43 -16.14 -26.44
N LEU A 253 -28.64 -15.13 -26.01
CA LEU A 253 -27.39 -15.39 -25.36
C LEU A 253 -27.60 -16.00 -23.95
N THR A 254 -26.75 -16.96 -23.59
CA THR A 254 -26.80 -17.55 -22.24
C THR A 254 -26.42 -16.54 -21.16
N GLU A 255 -26.97 -16.68 -19.95
CA GLU A 255 -26.66 -15.78 -18.82
C GLU A 255 -25.14 -15.70 -18.54
N ARG A 256 -24.41 -16.80 -18.71
CA ARG A 256 -22.94 -16.80 -18.58
C ARG A 256 -22.28 -15.87 -19.61
N GLN A 257 -22.73 -15.89 -20.86
CA GLN A 257 -22.23 -15.00 -21.91
C GLN A 257 -22.61 -13.54 -21.63
N VAL A 258 -23.85 -13.30 -21.21
CA VAL A 258 -24.32 -11.96 -20.83
C VAL A 258 -23.48 -11.37 -19.69
N ILE A 259 -23.21 -12.15 -18.63
CA ILE A 259 -22.47 -11.70 -17.47
C ILE A 259 -21.00 -11.45 -17.83
N TRP A 260 -20.29 -12.46 -18.38
CA TRP A 260 -18.84 -12.38 -18.54
C TRP A 260 -18.40 -11.63 -19.81
N ASN A 261 -19.09 -11.81 -20.95
CA ASN A 261 -18.67 -11.22 -22.22
C ASN A 261 -19.25 -9.81 -22.43
N HIS A 262 -20.40 -9.51 -21.84
CA HIS A 262 -21.06 -8.20 -22.03
C HIS A 262 -20.95 -7.31 -20.77
N ALA A 263 -21.48 -7.71 -19.63
CA ALA A 263 -21.49 -6.87 -18.44
C ALA A 263 -20.09 -6.69 -17.83
N PHE A 264 -19.37 -7.80 -17.60
CA PHE A 264 -18.06 -7.77 -16.93
C PHE A 264 -16.99 -7.01 -17.73
N ARG A 265 -16.96 -7.20 -19.06
CA ARG A 265 -16.00 -6.46 -19.92
C ARG A 265 -16.14 -4.95 -19.80
N ASN A 266 -17.35 -4.45 -19.62
CA ASN A 266 -17.62 -3.02 -19.50
C ASN A 266 -17.20 -2.41 -18.17
N ILE A 267 -16.97 -3.22 -17.13
CA ILE A 267 -16.51 -2.74 -15.83
C ILE A 267 -15.01 -2.92 -15.60
N LEU A 268 -14.28 -3.58 -16.51
CA LEU A 268 -12.86 -3.91 -16.34
C LEU A 268 -12.01 -2.67 -16.02
N VAL A 269 -12.25 -1.55 -16.70
CA VAL A 269 -11.49 -0.30 -16.47
C VAL A 269 -11.72 0.22 -15.07
N GLN A 270 -12.99 0.24 -14.62
CA GLN A 270 -13.35 0.67 -13.27
C GLN A 270 -12.77 -0.27 -12.22
N LEU A 271 -12.74 -1.58 -12.49
CA LEU A 271 -12.12 -2.57 -11.60
C LEU A 271 -10.62 -2.42 -11.50
N LEU A 272 -9.91 -2.15 -12.59
CA LEU A 272 -8.47 -1.87 -12.56
C LEU A 272 -8.16 -0.70 -11.64
N THR A 273 -8.94 0.38 -11.72
CA THR A 273 -8.80 1.54 -10.83
C THR A 273 -9.05 1.15 -9.37
N VAL A 274 -10.09 0.37 -9.10
CA VAL A 274 -10.41 -0.10 -7.74
C VAL A 274 -9.29 -0.98 -7.18
N VAL A 275 -8.75 -1.89 -7.99
CA VAL A 275 -7.63 -2.77 -7.57
C VAL A 275 -6.37 -1.96 -7.32
N ALA A 276 -6.05 -0.96 -8.17
CA ALA A 276 -4.88 -0.09 -7.98
C ALA A 276 -5.00 0.73 -6.68
N LEU A 277 -6.17 1.32 -6.40
CA LEU A 277 -6.42 2.06 -5.16
C LEU A 277 -6.41 1.12 -3.94
N ALA A 278 -6.96 -0.08 -4.06
CA ALA A 278 -6.91 -1.08 -3.01
C ALA A 278 -5.46 -1.49 -2.71
N TYR A 279 -4.60 -1.62 -3.73
CA TYR A 279 -3.18 -1.91 -3.53
C TYR A 279 -2.47 -0.80 -2.75
N GLY A 280 -2.75 0.47 -3.07
CA GLY A 280 -2.23 1.61 -2.29
C GLY A 280 -2.67 1.55 -0.82
N ALA A 281 -3.95 1.30 -0.58
CA ALA A 281 -4.49 1.16 0.76
C ALA A 281 -3.91 -0.05 1.53
N LEU A 282 -3.52 -1.14 0.83
CA LEU A 282 -2.84 -2.28 1.44
C LEU A 282 -1.42 -1.92 1.89
N LEU A 283 -0.69 -1.09 1.14
CA LEU A 283 0.63 -0.61 1.54
C LEU A 283 0.56 0.22 2.83
N GLU A 284 -0.47 1.06 2.98
CA GLU A 284 -0.73 1.80 4.22
C GLU A 284 -1.21 0.87 5.35
N GLY A 285 -2.16 -0.02 5.06
CA GLY A 285 -2.74 -0.96 6.03
C GLY A 285 -1.79 -2.07 6.48
N ALA A 286 -0.71 -2.32 5.74
CA ALA A 286 0.30 -3.32 6.09
C ALA A 286 0.98 -3.03 7.43
N VAL A 287 1.13 -1.76 7.83
CA VAL A 287 1.80 -1.34 9.07
C VAL A 287 1.34 -2.11 10.29
N LEU A 288 0.03 -2.23 10.48
CA LEU A 288 -0.55 -2.95 11.63
C LEU A 288 -0.31 -4.46 11.56
N ILE A 289 -0.43 -5.06 10.38
CA ILE A 289 -0.15 -6.49 10.17
C ILE A 289 1.34 -6.77 10.34
N GLU A 290 2.22 -5.92 9.80
CA GLU A 290 3.66 -6.08 9.96
C GLU A 290 4.06 -6.03 11.44
N THR A 291 3.45 -5.14 12.22
CA THR A 291 3.70 -5.05 13.66
C THR A 291 3.24 -6.32 14.39
N VAL A 292 2.02 -6.81 14.11
CA VAL A 292 1.47 -8.02 14.75
C VAL A 292 2.27 -9.28 14.39
N PHE A 293 2.71 -9.37 13.13
CA PHE A 293 3.46 -10.53 12.61
C PHE A 293 4.98 -10.38 12.71
N SER A 294 5.49 -9.33 13.36
CA SER A 294 6.94 -9.02 13.39
C SER A 294 7.58 -9.09 11.99
N TRP A 295 6.81 -8.68 10.97
CA TRP A 295 7.23 -8.70 9.59
C TRP A 295 8.25 -7.57 9.37
N PRO A 296 9.48 -7.85 8.88
CA PRO A 296 10.54 -6.86 8.74
C PRO A 296 10.32 -5.96 7.52
N GLY A 297 9.16 -5.31 7.46
CA GLY A 297 8.73 -4.45 6.37
C GLY A 297 8.88 -2.96 6.68
N PHE A 298 8.43 -2.18 5.72
CA PHE A 298 8.44 -0.71 5.76
C PHE A 298 7.58 -0.14 6.90
N GLY A 299 6.40 -0.74 7.16
CA GLY A 299 5.50 -0.28 8.21
C GLY A 299 6.07 -0.53 9.61
N SER A 300 6.73 -1.68 9.85
CA SER A 300 7.41 -1.97 11.09
C SER A 300 8.61 -1.05 11.31
N TYR A 301 9.36 -0.73 10.24
CA TYR A 301 10.45 0.25 10.28
C TYR A 301 9.92 1.66 10.64
N LEU A 302 8.85 2.12 9.99
CA LEU A 302 8.21 3.40 10.32
C LEU A 302 7.74 3.46 11.78
N THR A 303 7.06 2.41 12.25
CA THR A 303 6.56 2.35 13.63
C THR A 303 7.70 2.35 14.65
N GLY A 304 8.74 1.55 14.41
CA GLY A 304 9.93 1.51 15.25
C GLY A 304 10.64 2.85 15.30
N SER A 305 10.82 3.50 14.15
CA SER A 305 11.43 4.84 14.07
C SER A 305 10.62 5.90 14.80
N LEU A 306 9.28 5.83 14.71
CA LEU A 306 8.38 6.76 15.42
C LEU A 306 8.49 6.61 16.92
N LEU A 307 8.53 5.38 17.43
CA LEU A 307 8.64 5.10 18.87
C LEU A 307 10.00 5.51 19.45
N LEU A 308 11.06 5.48 18.65
CA LEU A 308 12.40 5.88 19.02
C LEU A 308 12.68 7.37 18.79
N GLY A 309 11.75 8.12 18.20
CA GLY A 309 11.95 9.53 17.87
C GLY A 309 12.90 9.77 16.71
N ASP A 310 13.14 8.76 15.86
CA ASP A 310 13.95 8.89 14.64
C ASP A 310 13.20 9.66 13.56
N MET A 311 13.25 10.99 13.65
CA MET A 311 12.51 11.86 12.75
C MET A 311 12.99 11.82 11.30
N ASN A 312 14.29 11.56 11.07
CA ASN A 312 14.80 11.42 9.70
C ASN A 312 14.15 10.22 9.00
N ALA A 313 14.13 9.07 9.67
CA ALA A 313 13.49 7.87 9.18
C ALA A 313 11.97 8.06 9.00
N VAL A 314 11.29 8.66 9.96
CA VAL A 314 9.84 8.96 9.88
C VAL A 314 9.53 9.87 8.69
N MET A 315 10.25 10.99 8.55
CA MET A 315 10.06 11.93 7.43
C MET A 315 10.31 11.26 6.07
N GLY A 316 11.39 10.46 5.98
CA GLY A 316 11.72 9.70 4.77
C GLY A 316 10.63 8.69 4.41
N CYS A 317 10.11 7.96 5.40
CA CYS A 317 9.02 7.01 5.21
C CYS A 317 7.73 7.70 4.76
N VAL A 318 7.32 8.77 5.41
CA VAL A 318 6.08 9.50 5.05
C VAL A 318 6.19 10.10 3.65
N LEU A 319 7.36 10.62 3.28
CA LEU A 319 7.60 11.11 1.94
C LEU A 319 7.48 10.00 0.89
N LEU A 320 8.06 8.82 1.14
CA LEU A 320 7.96 7.67 0.23
C LEU A 320 6.49 7.25 0.04
N VAL A 321 5.71 7.14 1.13
CA VAL A 321 4.27 6.83 1.04
C VAL A 321 3.55 7.88 0.18
N GLY A 322 3.83 9.15 0.41
CA GLY A 322 3.26 10.23 -0.40
C GLY A 322 3.61 10.12 -1.90
N VAL A 323 4.86 9.83 -2.22
CA VAL A 323 5.30 9.61 -3.61
C VAL A 323 4.60 8.40 -4.24
N ILE A 324 4.53 7.27 -3.52
CA ILE A 324 3.84 6.07 -4.00
C ILE A 324 2.37 6.36 -4.25
N PHE A 325 1.69 7.03 -3.32
CA PHE A 325 0.28 7.40 -3.46
C PHE A 325 0.04 8.28 -4.69
N VAL A 326 0.89 9.27 -4.91
CA VAL A 326 0.84 10.13 -6.10
C VAL A 326 1.07 9.30 -7.36
N MET A 327 2.06 8.39 -7.37
CA MET A 327 2.33 7.52 -8.53
C MET A 327 1.15 6.59 -8.84
N LEU A 328 0.54 5.98 -7.82
CA LEU A 328 -0.63 5.12 -7.98
C LEU A 328 -1.84 5.89 -8.53
N ASN A 329 -2.08 7.12 -8.05
CA ASN A 329 -3.14 7.98 -8.58
C ASN A 329 -2.87 8.36 -10.05
N LEU A 330 -1.64 8.73 -10.40
CA LEU A 330 -1.27 9.03 -11.79
C LEU A 330 -1.42 7.80 -12.68
N LEU A 331 -0.98 6.63 -12.22
CA LEU A 331 -1.14 5.36 -12.93
C LEU A 331 -2.62 5.03 -13.15
N SER A 332 -3.44 5.18 -12.12
CA SER A 332 -4.90 4.98 -12.19
C SER A 332 -5.54 5.91 -13.24
N ASP A 333 -5.17 7.19 -13.22
CA ASP A 333 -5.64 8.19 -14.21
C ASP A 333 -5.20 7.84 -15.64
N MET A 334 -3.95 7.36 -15.81
CA MET A 334 -3.43 6.94 -17.12
C MET A 334 -4.17 5.69 -17.62
N LEU A 335 -4.39 4.69 -16.77
CA LEU A 335 -5.16 3.50 -17.11
C LEU A 335 -6.59 3.86 -17.51
N TYR A 336 -7.23 4.75 -16.75
CA TYR A 336 -8.56 5.24 -17.08
C TYR A 336 -8.62 5.89 -18.46
N GLN A 337 -7.67 6.79 -18.78
CA GLN A 337 -7.60 7.47 -20.07
C GLN A 337 -7.25 6.51 -21.23
N PHE A 338 -6.46 5.46 -20.97
CA PHE A 338 -6.09 4.48 -21.98
C PHE A 338 -7.27 3.61 -22.38
N PHE A 339 -8.06 3.16 -21.41
CA PHE A 339 -9.16 2.22 -21.62
C PHE A 339 -10.51 2.87 -21.89
N ASP A 340 -10.74 4.14 -21.51
CA ASP A 340 -11.97 4.89 -21.82
C ASP A 340 -11.71 5.96 -22.88
N PRO A 341 -12.01 5.67 -24.17
CA PRO A 341 -11.82 6.64 -25.25
C PRO A 341 -12.73 7.87 -25.15
N ARG A 342 -13.79 7.82 -24.32
CA ARG A 342 -14.74 8.94 -24.14
C ARG A 342 -14.14 10.08 -23.34
N THR A 343 -13.07 9.83 -22.59
CA THR A 343 -12.35 10.85 -21.80
C THR A 343 -11.34 11.65 -22.64
N LYS A 344 -11.19 11.31 -23.92
CA LYS A 344 -10.29 12.02 -24.87
C LYS A 344 -10.92 13.28 -25.49
N SER A 345 -12.17 13.60 -25.13
CA SER A 345 -12.87 14.82 -25.62
C SER A 345 -12.68 16.01 -24.68
#